data_5353d2a48cbeec16d24e0e4f80b93df2
#
_entry.id   5353d2a48cbeec16d24e0e4f80b93df2
#
_cell.length_a   1.000
_cell.length_b   1.000
_cell.length_c   1.000
_cell.angle_alpha   90.00
_cell.angle_beta   90.00
_cell.angle_gamma   90.00
#
_symmetry.space_group_name_H-M   'P 1'
#
loop_
_entity.id
_entity.type
_entity.pdbx_description
1 polymer ?
#
loop_
_entity_poly.entity_id
_entity_poly.type
_entity_poly.pdbx_seq_one_letter_code
_entity_poly.pdbx_strand_id
1 'polypeptide(L)'
;MKQTMFKPLAAALAAAAILSGCASAPKTMYQWEGYQPQVYEHFKGGSPDQQIAVLEKDLQTISAKGNMPPPGYHAHLGLLYALAGRQDQVATEFETEKKLFPESAAYMDFLLKKAKKDEK
;
A
#
# COMPACT_ATOMS: atom_id res chain seq x y z
N MET A 1 30.68 -53.17 9.39
CA MET A 1 30.83 -52.12 8.33
C MET A 1 29.54 -51.50 7.85
N LYS A 2 28.36 -51.90 8.29
CA LYS A 2 27.06 -51.31 7.85
C LYS A 2 26.52 -50.14 8.70
N GLN A 3 27.16 -49.76 9.79
CA GLN A 3 26.67 -48.73 10.70
C GLN A 3 27.21 -47.29 10.45
N THR A 4 28.18 -47.12 9.62
CA THR A 4 28.83 -45.82 9.41
C THR A 4 28.17 -44.94 8.36
N MET A 5 27.34 -45.51 7.46
CA MET A 5 26.64 -44.74 6.44
C MET A 5 25.30 -44.09 6.89
N PHE A 6 24.69 -44.64 7.97
CA PHE A 6 23.42 -44.07 8.48
C PHE A 6 23.59 -42.77 9.27
N LYS A 7 24.72 -42.57 9.93
CA LYS A 7 25.00 -41.37 10.73
C LYS A 7 25.08 -40.07 9.88
N PRO A 8 25.81 -40.04 8.77
CA PRO A 8 25.83 -38.81 7.94
C PRO A 8 24.49 -38.55 7.23
N LEU A 9 23.74 -39.61 6.88
CA LEU A 9 22.43 -39.46 6.24
C LEU A 9 21.39 -38.86 7.21
N ALA A 10 21.37 -39.34 8.45
CA ALA A 10 20.51 -38.81 9.48
C ALA A 10 20.84 -37.34 9.86
N ALA A 11 22.11 -36.98 9.90
CA ALA A 11 22.57 -35.62 10.12
C ALA A 11 22.20 -34.69 8.95
N ALA A 12 22.28 -35.15 7.72
CA ALA A 12 21.89 -34.40 6.53
C ALA A 12 20.37 -34.16 6.48
N LEU A 13 19.55 -35.15 6.85
CA LEU A 13 18.08 -35.01 6.95
C LEU A 13 17.66 -34.07 8.07
N ALA A 14 18.33 -34.11 9.22
CA ALA A 14 18.07 -33.17 10.33
C ALA A 14 18.45 -31.73 9.94
N ALA A 15 19.56 -31.50 9.24
CA ALA A 15 19.97 -30.19 8.75
C ALA A 15 18.98 -29.64 7.70
N ALA A 16 18.46 -30.48 6.81
CA ALA A 16 17.45 -30.08 5.82
C ALA A 16 16.11 -29.67 6.50
N ALA A 17 15.72 -30.32 7.56
CA ALA A 17 14.49 -29.98 8.32
C ALA A 17 14.61 -28.64 9.05
N ILE A 18 15.81 -28.23 9.47
CA ILE A 18 16.05 -26.94 10.14
C ILE A 18 16.01 -25.78 9.12
N LEU A 19 16.43 -26.00 7.88
CA LEU A 19 16.41 -25.00 6.81
C LEU A 19 15.01 -24.75 6.22
N SER A 20 14.05 -25.64 6.43
CA SER A 20 12.66 -25.43 5.98
C SER A 20 11.82 -24.57 6.95
N GLY A 21 12.41 -24.05 8.02
CA GLY A 21 11.76 -23.19 8.97
C GLY A 21 11.45 -21.81 8.44
N CYS A 22 10.16 -21.48 8.38
CA CYS A 22 9.59 -20.13 8.29
C CYS A 22 9.59 -19.48 6.89
N ALA A 23 8.82 -20.02 5.98
CA ALA A 23 8.38 -19.29 4.78
C ALA A 23 6.97 -18.69 4.91
N SER A 24 6.50 -18.35 6.10
CA SER A 24 5.30 -17.52 6.23
C SER A 24 5.73 -16.06 6.27
N ALA A 25 5.47 -15.33 5.17
CA ALA A 25 5.64 -13.88 5.17
C ALA A 25 4.82 -13.29 6.34
N PRO A 26 5.39 -12.38 7.14
CA PRO A 26 4.65 -11.73 8.22
C PRO A 26 3.43 -11.03 7.62
N LYS A 27 2.25 -11.22 8.24
CA LYS A 27 1.06 -10.47 7.85
C LYS A 27 1.34 -8.99 8.09
N THR A 28 1.38 -8.22 7.01
CA THR A 28 1.49 -6.77 7.10
C THR A 28 0.15 -6.19 7.57
N MET A 29 0.20 -5.09 8.33
CA MET A 29 -1.00 -4.39 8.79
C MET A 29 -1.78 -3.79 7.62
N TYR A 30 -1.09 -3.38 6.58
CA TYR A 30 -1.64 -2.76 5.37
C TYR A 30 -1.23 -3.51 4.11
N GLN A 31 -2.06 -3.44 3.08
CA GLN A 31 -1.74 -3.94 1.75
C GLN A 31 -1.28 -2.78 0.87
N TRP A 32 -0.04 -2.82 0.46
CA TRP A 32 0.65 -1.71 -0.22
C TRP A 32 0.43 -1.67 -1.73
N GLU A 33 0.32 -2.83 -2.37
CA GLU A 33 0.23 -2.98 -3.83
C GLU A 33 1.18 -2.01 -4.58
N GLY A 34 0.69 -1.27 -5.56
CA GLY A 34 1.45 -0.31 -6.34
C GLY A 34 1.65 1.06 -5.70
N TYR A 35 1.27 1.29 -4.43
CA TYR A 35 1.31 2.62 -3.84
C TYR A 35 2.70 3.28 -3.87
N GLN A 36 3.71 2.59 -3.39
CA GLN A 36 5.08 3.14 -3.35
C GLN A 36 5.65 3.44 -4.75
N PRO A 37 5.53 2.55 -5.75
CA PRO A 37 5.88 2.86 -7.12
C PRO A 37 5.16 4.09 -7.68
N GLN A 38 3.86 4.27 -7.40
CA GLN A 38 3.12 5.43 -7.89
C GLN A 38 3.52 6.74 -7.21
N VAL A 39 3.84 6.73 -5.92
CA VAL A 39 4.43 7.89 -5.23
C VAL A 39 5.77 8.26 -5.89
N TYR A 40 6.60 7.28 -6.22
CA TYR A 40 7.86 7.53 -6.92
C TYR A 40 7.63 8.12 -8.34
N GLU A 41 6.68 7.59 -9.10
CA GLU A 41 6.31 8.13 -10.42
C GLU A 41 5.80 9.59 -10.32
N HIS A 42 5.07 9.93 -9.26
CA HIS A 42 4.65 11.30 -9.02
C HIS A 42 5.86 12.25 -8.90
N PHE A 43 6.87 11.90 -8.13
CA PHE A 43 8.08 12.72 -7.97
C PHE A 43 8.93 12.80 -9.25
N LYS A 44 8.77 11.86 -10.17
CA LYS A 44 9.38 11.90 -11.50
C LYS A 44 8.60 12.71 -12.53
N GLY A 45 7.45 13.25 -12.15
CA GLY A 45 6.58 13.98 -13.06
C GLY A 45 5.73 13.09 -13.98
N GLY A 46 5.48 11.83 -13.55
CA GLY A 46 4.59 10.92 -14.26
C GLY A 46 3.15 11.42 -14.34
N SER A 47 2.39 10.93 -15.33
CA SER A 47 1.00 11.32 -15.58
C SER A 47 0.10 11.04 -14.37
N PRO A 48 -0.63 12.02 -13.83
CA PRO A 48 -1.60 11.79 -12.76
C PRO A 48 -2.68 10.77 -13.14
N ASP A 49 -3.21 10.83 -14.35
CA ASP A 49 -4.27 9.92 -14.80
C ASP A 49 -3.81 8.45 -14.85
N GLN A 50 -2.58 8.20 -15.26
CA GLN A 50 -2.02 6.84 -15.25
C GLN A 50 -1.84 6.33 -13.82
N GLN A 51 -1.35 7.16 -12.92
CA GLN A 51 -1.19 6.82 -11.51
C GLN A 51 -2.54 6.55 -10.83
N ILE A 52 -3.55 7.38 -11.11
CA ILE A 52 -4.92 7.19 -10.61
C ILE A 52 -5.46 5.83 -11.05
N ALA A 53 -5.35 5.49 -12.33
CA ALA A 53 -5.85 4.22 -12.85
C ALA A 53 -5.22 2.99 -12.15
N VAL A 54 -3.93 3.04 -11.85
CA VAL A 54 -3.24 1.99 -11.10
C VAL A 54 -3.76 1.92 -9.66
N LEU A 55 -3.82 3.05 -8.97
CA LEU A 55 -4.22 3.10 -7.56
C LEU A 55 -5.69 2.73 -7.36
N GLU A 56 -6.59 3.14 -8.24
CA GLU A 56 -8.01 2.73 -8.19
C GLU A 56 -8.15 1.20 -8.34
N LYS A 57 -7.43 0.59 -9.28
CA LYS A 57 -7.41 -0.86 -9.45
C LYS A 57 -6.86 -1.59 -8.23
N ASP A 58 -5.79 -1.05 -7.64
CA ASP A 58 -5.20 -1.61 -6.43
C ASP A 58 -6.14 -1.53 -5.24
N LEU A 59 -6.88 -0.42 -5.08
CA LEU A 59 -7.93 -0.29 -4.05
C LEU A 59 -9.02 -1.35 -4.19
N GLN A 60 -9.44 -1.65 -5.42
CA GLN A 60 -10.39 -2.75 -5.66
C GLN A 60 -9.82 -4.10 -5.19
N THR A 61 -8.55 -4.35 -5.47
CA THR A 61 -7.86 -5.57 -5.04
C THR A 61 -7.73 -5.65 -3.51
N ILE A 62 -7.34 -4.55 -2.87
CA ILE A 62 -7.21 -4.43 -1.41
C ILE A 62 -8.57 -4.68 -0.73
N SER A 63 -9.62 -4.02 -1.23
CA SER A 63 -10.98 -4.15 -0.71
C SER A 63 -11.54 -5.56 -0.90
N ALA A 64 -11.33 -6.17 -2.06
CA ALA A 64 -11.79 -7.54 -2.34
C ALA A 64 -11.18 -8.59 -1.40
N LYS A 65 -9.99 -8.32 -0.88
CA LYS A 65 -9.30 -9.17 0.11
C LYS A 65 -9.66 -8.83 1.57
N GLY A 66 -10.51 -7.81 1.79
CA GLY A 66 -10.87 -7.34 3.12
C GLY A 66 -9.70 -6.69 3.88
N ASN A 67 -8.69 -6.21 3.17
CA ASN A 67 -7.52 -5.56 3.73
C ASN A 67 -7.68 -4.03 3.71
N MET A 68 -6.71 -3.32 4.30
CA MET A 68 -6.66 -1.86 4.34
C MET A 68 -5.47 -1.33 3.54
N PRO A 69 -5.65 -0.21 2.81
CA PRO A 69 -4.53 0.52 2.23
C PRO A 69 -3.68 1.18 3.34
N PRO A 70 -2.40 1.50 3.08
CA PRO A 70 -1.58 2.18 4.07
C PRO A 70 -2.02 3.63 4.29
N PRO A 71 -1.65 4.24 5.45
CA PRO A 71 -1.84 5.67 5.68
C PRO A 71 -1.21 6.50 4.57
N GLY A 72 -1.90 7.54 4.13
CA GLY A 72 -1.47 8.41 3.04
C GLY A 72 -1.95 7.97 1.66
N TYR A 73 -2.48 6.77 1.50
CA TYR A 73 -2.94 6.26 0.21
C TYR A 73 -4.05 7.15 -0.40
N HIS A 74 -5.11 7.37 0.36
CA HIS A 74 -6.22 8.23 -0.06
C HIS A 74 -5.81 9.70 -0.16
N ALA A 75 -4.92 10.17 0.71
CA ALA A 75 -4.37 11.52 0.61
C ALA A 75 -3.60 11.73 -0.70
N HIS A 76 -2.79 10.74 -1.11
CA HIS A 76 -2.06 10.79 -2.38
C HIS A 76 -2.99 10.70 -3.58
N LEU A 77 -3.98 9.83 -3.53
CA LEU A 77 -4.99 9.71 -4.59
C LEU A 77 -5.79 11.02 -4.75
N GLY A 78 -6.16 11.66 -3.64
CA GLY A 78 -6.79 12.98 -3.66
C GLY A 78 -5.91 14.07 -4.28
N LEU A 79 -4.60 14.06 -3.99
CA LEU A 79 -3.64 14.93 -4.64
C LEU A 79 -3.60 14.71 -6.16
N LEU A 80 -3.56 13.46 -6.60
CA LEU A 80 -3.55 13.13 -8.03
C LEU A 80 -4.84 13.58 -8.72
N TYR A 81 -6.01 13.43 -8.09
CA TYR A 81 -7.27 13.95 -8.61
C TYR A 81 -7.26 15.48 -8.74
N ALA A 82 -6.68 16.19 -7.75
CA ALA A 82 -6.52 17.64 -7.84
C ALA A 82 -5.66 18.04 -9.06
N LEU A 83 -4.55 17.34 -9.28
CA LEU A 83 -3.66 17.58 -10.43
C LEU A 83 -4.32 17.22 -11.76
N ALA A 84 -5.23 16.23 -11.79
CA ALA A 84 -6.01 15.85 -12.97
C ALA A 84 -7.26 16.72 -13.18
N GLY A 85 -7.52 17.71 -12.31
CA GLY A 85 -8.68 18.59 -12.40
C GLY A 85 -10.01 17.96 -11.97
N ARG A 86 -9.98 16.83 -11.26
CA ARG A 86 -11.17 16.09 -10.78
C ARG A 86 -11.53 16.50 -9.36
N GLN A 87 -11.94 17.76 -9.16
CA GLN A 87 -12.15 18.35 -7.83
C GLN A 87 -13.25 17.66 -7.01
N ASP A 88 -14.27 17.10 -7.65
CA ASP A 88 -15.34 16.33 -7.01
C ASP A 88 -14.83 15.10 -6.24
N GLN A 89 -13.73 14.51 -6.69
CA GLN A 89 -13.11 13.32 -6.08
C GLN A 89 -12.12 13.67 -4.96
N VAL A 90 -11.52 14.86 -5.00
CA VAL A 90 -10.52 15.32 -4.01
C VAL A 90 -11.09 15.28 -2.59
N ALA A 91 -12.25 15.88 -2.38
CA ALA A 91 -12.87 15.93 -1.06
C ALA A 91 -13.21 14.52 -0.52
N THR A 92 -13.71 13.65 -1.38
CA THR A 92 -14.04 12.26 -1.04
C THR A 92 -12.81 11.49 -0.55
N GLU A 93 -11.69 11.64 -1.24
CA GLU A 93 -10.45 10.95 -0.89
C GLU A 93 -9.85 11.48 0.43
N PHE A 94 -9.81 12.79 0.64
CA PHE A 94 -9.32 13.38 1.88
C PHE A 94 -10.20 13.04 3.09
N GLU A 95 -11.53 13.00 2.93
CA GLU A 95 -12.44 12.56 3.99
C GLU A 95 -12.28 11.05 4.27
N THR A 96 -12.01 10.25 3.26
CA THR A 96 -11.73 8.82 3.43
C THR A 96 -10.44 8.59 4.20
N GLU A 97 -9.36 9.30 3.86
CA GLU A 97 -8.11 9.26 4.61
C GLU A 97 -8.32 9.61 6.08
N LYS A 98 -9.03 10.70 6.34
CA LYS A 98 -9.34 11.16 7.70
C LYS A 98 -10.18 10.14 8.49
N LYS A 99 -11.12 9.46 7.82
CA LYS A 99 -11.95 8.42 8.43
C LYS A 99 -11.15 7.17 8.79
N LEU A 100 -10.27 6.74 7.90
CA LEU A 100 -9.44 5.55 8.12
C LEU A 100 -8.30 5.81 9.10
N PHE A 101 -7.75 7.01 9.07
CA PHE A 101 -6.60 7.45 9.86
C PHE A 101 -6.89 8.78 10.55
N PRO A 102 -7.61 8.77 11.70
CA PRO A 102 -8.02 9.99 12.40
C PRO A 102 -6.86 10.92 12.79
N GLU A 103 -5.65 10.37 12.95
CA GLU A 103 -4.43 11.15 13.21
C GLU A 103 -4.07 12.09 12.05
N SER A 104 -4.54 11.81 10.83
CA SER A 104 -4.34 12.68 9.67
C SER A 104 -5.32 13.87 9.61
N ALA A 105 -6.34 13.92 10.49
CA ALA A 105 -7.47 14.84 10.38
C ALA A 105 -7.05 16.32 10.26
N ALA A 106 -6.10 16.77 11.06
CA ALA A 106 -5.65 18.16 11.02
C ALA A 106 -5.08 18.56 9.66
N TYR A 107 -4.31 17.68 9.05
CA TYR A 107 -3.72 17.92 7.73
C TYR A 107 -4.74 17.80 6.61
N MET A 108 -5.62 16.80 6.66
CA MET A 108 -6.70 16.65 5.68
C MET A 108 -7.67 17.82 5.70
N ASP A 109 -8.04 18.32 6.88
CA ASP A 109 -8.88 19.50 7.03
C ASP A 109 -8.23 20.76 6.45
N PHE A 110 -6.91 20.91 6.62
CA PHE A 110 -6.15 21.98 6.00
C PHE A 110 -6.21 21.90 4.47
N LEU A 111 -5.99 20.71 3.88
CA LEU A 111 -6.05 20.52 2.45
C LEU A 111 -7.45 20.73 1.88
N LEU A 112 -8.50 20.29 2.56
CA LEU A 112 -9.89 20.51 2.18
C LEU A 112 -10.26 22.00 2.15
N LYS A 113 -9.79 22.77 3.13
CA LYS A 113 -10.00 24.24 3.15
C LYS A 113 -9.28 24.92 1.97
N LYS A 114 -8.09 24.45 1.64
CA LYS A 114 -7.31 24.98 0.51
C LYS A 114 -8.00 24.67 -0.81
N ALA A 115 -8.40 23.42 -1.03
CA ALA A 115 -9.11 23.01 -2.25
C ALA A 115 -10.38 23.86 -2.50
N LYS A 116 -11.21 24.07 -1.48
CA LYS A 116 -12.42 24.93 -1.58
C LYS A 116 -12.11 26.40 -1.90
N LYS A 117 -10.92 26.89 -1.55
CA LYS A 117 -10.52 28.27 -1.86
C LYS A 117 -10.11 28.42 -3.32
N ASP A 118 -9.50 27.38 -3.88
CA ASP A 118 -9.01 27.40 -5.26
C ASP A 118 -10.15 27.20 -6.28
N GLU A 119 -11.35 26.77 -5.83
CA GLU A 119 -12.58 26.67 -6.67
C GLU A 119 -13.32 28.00 -6.86
N LYS A 120 -12.96 29.06 -6.14
CA LYS A 120 -13.59 30.41 -6.23
C LYS A 120 -12.76 31.36 -7.06
#